data_66d0809c4dac792f4546ebb94cd6b025
#
_entry.id   66d0809c4dac792f4546ebb94cd6b025
#
_cell.length_a   1.000
_cell.length_b   1.000
_cell.length_c   1.000
_cell.angle_alpha   90.00
_cell.angle_beta   90.00
_cell.angle_gamma   90.00
#
_symmetry.space_group_name_H-M   'P 1'
#
loop_
_entity.id
_entity.type
_entity.pdbx_description
1 polymer ?
#
loop_
_entity_poly.entity_id
_entity_poly.type
_entity_poly.pdbx_seq_one_letter_code
_entity_poly.pdbx_strand_id
1 'polypeptide(L)'
;HEPFTIMQNNIQKQQLFIASCLALLVTSLSFGIRAGILGQLGEQFQLDPGQLGTIAATAFWGFPLAVVIGGFVVDIIGMKKLLLVAFIFHLTGILLTVFAGGYWGLFISTLCIGIANGTVEAACNPLVATIYADNKTTKLNHFHLWFPGGIVIGTLIVYFLSKAGIGWQVQVGLMAIPTLLYGYFFSKLDFPVTERVASGISTSDMYKALLNPLFLLMIVLMFGTAITELFTGQWIDVLLKNVSDNALLLLTIETGIMVIGRGLAEPVVHRFSPTGVLFLSAVLSAVGLYIMGHTTGNTLFIGAVVFGMGVCYFWPTMLGFVSENLPETGAVGLNLMGGAGMFAVSVYMIFMGDHYAQLQASSLTPAEAGQAVLNTTLMIPIFLSVAFAGLFVYMRSKNKSAA
;
A
#
# COMPACT_ATOMS: atom_id res chain seq x y z
N HIS A 1 14.55 29.94 -25.72
CA HIS A 1 13.66 28.76 -25.87
C HIS A 1 13.89 27.69 -24.80
N GLU A 2 15.14 27.43 -24.35
CA GLU A 2 15.44 26.39 -23.36
C GLU A 2 14.78 26.62 -21.98
N PRO A 3 14.81 27.81 -21.36
CA PRO A 3 14.21 28.00 -20.04
C PRO A 3 12.70 27.75 -20.01
N PHE A 4 12.00 28.08 -21.09
CA PHE A 4 10.54 27.90 -21.20
C PHE A 4 10.19 26.41 -21.32
N THR A 5 10.96 25.65 -22.11
CA THR A 5 10.77 24.21 -22.30
C THR A 5 11.05 23.42 -21.00
N ILE A 6 12.09 23.79 -20.24
CA ILE A 6 12.43 23.19 -18.95
C ILE A 6 11.31 23.46 -17.93
N MET A 7 10.79 24.70 -17.90
CA MET A 7 9.71 25.08 -16.99
C MET A 7 8.41 24.36 -17.32
N GLN A 8 8.06 24.21 -18.62
CA GLN A 8 6.91 23.43 -19.08
C GLN A 8 7.03 21.96 -18.68
N ASN A 9 8.20 21.35 -18.87
CA ASN A 9 8.45 19.97 -18.50
C ASN A 9 8.31 19.76 -16.98
N ASN A 10 8.77 20.69 -16.17
CA ASN A 10 8.62 20.62 -14.71
C ASN A 10 7.16 20.75 -14.27
N ILE A 11 6.39 21.64 -14.90
CA ILE A 11 4.95 21.79 -14.63
C ILE A 11 4.23 20.50 -14.99
N GLN A 12 4.53 19.91 -16.15
CA GLN A 12 3.91 18.66 -16.60
C GLN A 12 4.25 17.48 -15.70
N LYS A 13 5.50 17.36 -15.24
CA LYS A 13 5.90 16.36 -14.24
C LYS A 13 5.12 16.51 -12.95
N GLN A 14 4.97 17.72 -12.45
CA GLN A 14 4.21 18.01 -11.24
C GLN A 14 2.73 17.64 -11.41
N GLN A 15 2.15 17.93 -12.57
CA GLN A 15 0.75 17.57 -12.86
C GLN A 15 0.56 16.04 -12.94
N LEU A 16 1.50 15.31 -13.55
CA LEU A 16 1.50 13.85 -13.56
C LEU A 16 1.61 13.28 -12.15
N PHE A 17 2.44 13.88 -11.31
CA PHE A 17 2.57 13.46 -9.92
C PHE A 17 1.29 13.69 -9.12
N ILE A 18 0.68 14.88 -9.24
CA ILE A 18 -0.58 15.20 -8.56
C ILE A 18 -1.70 14.25 -9.00
N ALA A 19 -1.81 14.00 -10.31
CA ALA A 19 -2.80 13.05 -10.84
C ALA A 19 -2.57 11.63 -10.32
N SER A 20 -1.31 11.22 -10.20
CA SER A 20 -0.95 9.93 -9.59
C SER A 20 -1.38 9.86 -8.11
N CYS A 21 -1.16 10.93 -7.35
CA CYS A 21 -1.61 11.03 -5.97
C CYS A 21 -3.13 10.95 -5.85
N LEU A 22 -3.87 11.58 -6.75
CA LEU A 22 -5.34 11.49 -6.81
C LEU A 22 -5.79 10.06 -7.12
N ALA A 23 -5.12 9.36 -8.02
CA ALA A 23 -5.45 7.98 -8.35
C ALA A 23 -5.21 7.05 -7.13
N LEU A 24 -4.12 7.24 -6.43
CA LEU A 24 -3.84 6.49 -5.20
C LEU A 24 -4.83 6.84 -4.07
N LEU A 25 -5.25 8.10 -4.00
CA LEU A 25 -6.28 8.54 -3.06
C LEU A 25 -7.60 7.78 -3.30
N VAL A 26 -8.03 7.59 -4.54
CA VAL A 26 -9.22 6.78 -4.86
C VAL A 26 -9.05 5.36 -4.35
N THR A 27 -7.89 4.76 -4.58
CA THR A 27 -7.55 3.42 -4.08
C THR A 27 -7.74 3.33 -2.56
N SER A 28 -7.14 4.24 -1.83
CA SER A 28 -7.18 4.22 -0.36
C SER A 28 -8.55 4.60 0.21
N LEU A 29 -9.27 5.54 -0.44
CA LEU A 29 -10.66 5.83 -0.09
C LEU A 29 -11.55 4.59 -0.21
N SER A 30 -11.33 3.77 -1.23
CA SER A 30 -12.09 2.54 -1.41
C SER A 30 -11.94 1.59 -0.23
N PHE A 31 -10.74 1.49 0.34
CA PHE A 31 -10.49 0.70 1.54
C PHE A 31 -11.13 1.33 2.80
N GLY A 32 -10.91 2.61 3.01
CA GLY A 32 -11.40 3.32 4.19
C GLY A 32 -12.93 3.41 4.24
N ILE A 33 -13.57 3.74 3.14
CA ILE A 33 -15.04 3.85 3.06
C ILE A 33 -15.68 2.48 3.21
N ARG A 34 -15.20 1.47 2.48
CA ARG A 34 -15.76 0.12 2.57
C ARG A 34 -15.68 -0.44 3.98
N ALA A 35 -14.55 -0.28 4.66
CA ALA A 35 -14.41 -0.71 6.05
C ALA A 35 -15.48 -0.08 6.95
N GLY A 36 -15.77 1.20 6.73
CA GLY A 36 -16.76 1.93 7.53
C GLY A 36 -18.22 1.61 7.21
N ILE A 37 -18.55 1.16 6.00
CA ILE A 37 -19.93 0.89 5.59
C ILE A 37 -20.28 -0.60 5.55
N LEU A 38 -19.36 -1.49 5.83
CA LEU A 38 -19.54 -2.93 5.66
C LEU A 38 -20.73 -3.47 6.48
N GLY A 39 -20.88 -3.00 7.71
CA GLY A 39 -22.02 -3.33 8.57
C GLY A 39 -23.35 -2.89 7.98
N GLN A 40 -23.42 -1.68 7.43
CA GLN A 40 -24.63 -1.15 6.78
C GLN A 40 -25.02 -1.96 5.54
N LEU A 41 -24.02 -2.40 4.75
CA LEU A 41 -24.26 -3.26 3.60
C LEU A 41 -24.82 -4.62 4.02
N GLY A 42 -24.29 -5.19 5.10
CA GLY A 42 -24.78 -6.45 5.66
C GLY A 42 -26.25 -6.36 6.11
N GLU A 43 -26.63 -5.30 6.77
CA GLU A 43 -28.01 -5.07 7.20
C GLU A 43 -28.94 -4.83 6.01
N GLN A 44 -28.58 -3.94 5.10
CA GLN A 44 -29.44 -3.56 3.99
C GLN A 44 -29.72 -4.72 3.03
N PHE A 45 -28.70 -5.53 2.72
CA PHE A 45 -28.82 -6.61 1.76
C PHE A 45 -28.95 -8.00 2.42
N GLN A 46 -29.10 -8.03 3.74
CA GLN A 46 -29.23 -9.27 4.53
C GLN A 46 -28.11 -10.26 4.24
N LEU A 47 -26.87 -9.75 4.29
CA LEU A 47 -25.66 -10.54 4.04
C LEU A 47 -25.07 -11.04 5.36
N ASP A 48 -24.72 -12.32 5.38
CA ASP A 48 -24.02 -12.89 6.53
C ASP A 48 -22.52 -12.48 6.52
N PRO A 49 -21.79 -12.67 7.64
CA PRO A 49 -20.37 -12.33 7.70
C PRO A 49 -19.50 -13.03 6.65
N GLY A 50 -19.86 -14.27 6.28
CA GLY A 50 -19.15 -15.01 5.23
C GLY A 50 -19.28 -14.35 3.86
N GLN A 51 -20.50 -13.92 3.51
CA GLN A 51 -20.77 -13.20 2.26
C GLN A 51 -20.06 -11.84 2.24
N LEU A 52 -20.09 -11.09 3.33
CA LEU A 52 -19.37 -9.82 3.45
C LEU A 52 -17.85 -10.02 3.31
N GLY A 53 -17.33 -11.06 3.93
CA GLY A 53 -15.91 -11.43 3.81
C GLY A 53 -15.52 -11.79 2.39
N THR A 54 -16.38 -12.53 1.67
CA THR A 54 -16.14 -12.89 0.26
C THR A 54 -16.13 -11.65 -0.64
N ILE A 55 -17.06 -10.73 -0.42
CA ILE A 55 -17.11 -9.44 -1.14
C ILE A 55 -15.82 -8.65 -0.89
N ALA A 56 -15.45 -8.47 0.38
CA ALA A 56 -14.24 -7.74 0.74
C ALA A 56 -12.97 -8.39 0.16
N ALA A 57 -12.91 -9.71 0.13
CA ALA A 57 -11.78 -10.45 -0.40
C ALA A 57 -11.50 -10.15 -1.87
N THR A 58 -12.51 -9.83 -2.67
CA THR A 58 -12.33 -9.50 -4.10
C THR A 58 -11.39 -8.30 -4.31
N ALA A 59 -11.42 -7.33 -3.41
CA ALA A 59 -10.50 -6.21 -3.45
C ALA A 59 -9.06 -6.64 -3.15
N PHE A 60 -8.89 -7.63 -2.26
CA PHE A 60 -7.56 -8.10 -1.86
C PHE A 60 -6.91 -9.03 -2.87
N TRP A 61 -7.66 -9.94 -3.51
CA TRP A 61 -7.05 -10.79 -4.54
C TRP A 61 -7.09 -10.16 -5.94
N GLY A 62 -8.04 -9.28 -6.22
CA GLY A 62 -8.07 -8.53 -7.49
C GLY A 62 -6.91 -7.54 -7.63
N PHE A 63 -6.48 -6.97 -6.53
CA PHE A 63 -5.37 -6.00 -6.49
C PHE A 63 -4.04 -6.63 -6.96
N PRO A 64 -3.49 -7.67 -6.31
CA PRO A 64 -2.22 -8.24 -6.75
C PRO A 64 -2.28 -8.85 -8.15
N LEU A 65 -3.42 -9.42 -8.53
CA LEU A 65 -3.62 -9.95 -9.87
C LEU A 65 -3.46 -8.83 -10.93
N ALA A 66 -4.10 -7.69 -10.71
CA ALA A 66 -4.01 -6.54 -11.61
C ALA A 66 -2.61 -5.90 -11.60
N VAL A 67 -1.95 -5.83 -10.46
CA VAL A 67 -0.58 -5.32 -10.36
C VAL A 67 0.37 -6.17 -11.20
N VAL A 68 0.32 -7.48 -11.07
CA VAL A 68 1.22 -8.39 -11.80
C VAL A 68 0.93 -8.34 -13.29
N ILE A 69 -0.33 -8.47 -13.71
CA ILE A 69 -0.71 -8.39 -15.12
C ILE A 69 -0.33 -7.01 -15.69
N GLY A 70 -0.63 -5.94 -14.97
CA GLY A 70 -0.27 -4.58 -15.36
C GLY A 70 1.24 -4.40 -15.52
N GLY A 71 2.03 -5.01 -14.66
CA GLY A 71 3.49 -5.00 -14.76
C GLY A 71 4.01 -5.60 -16.06
N PHE A 72 3.40 -6.68 -16.53
CA PHE A 72 3.79 -7.30 -17.78
C PHE A 72 3.33 -6.53 -19.02
N VAL A 73 2.23 -5.78 -18.94
CA VAL A 73 1.65 -5.10 -20.11
C VAL A 73 1.98 -3.60 -20.18
N VAL A 74 2.48 -3.00 -19.10
CA VAL A 74 2.67 -1.54 -19.05
C VAL A 74 3.65 -1.02 -20.10
N ASP A 75 4.72 -1.75 -20.39
CA ASP A 75 5.67 -1.36 -21.43
C ASP A 75 5.13 -1.58 -22.86
N ILE A 76 4.12 -2.43 -23.01
CA ILE A 76 3.49 -2.74 -24.31
C ILE A 76 2.45 -1.67 -24.67
N ILE A 77 1.52 -1.40 -23.74
CA ILE A 77 0.42 -0.46 -23.99
C ILE A 77 0.71 0.96 -23.53
N GLY A 78 1.70 1.14 -22.65
CA GLY A 78 2.07 2.43 -22.07
C GLY A 78 1.32 2.73 -20.77
N MET A 79 1.95 3.55 -19.94
CA MET A 79 1.42 3.94 -18.63
C MET A 79 0.10 4.72 -18.76
N LYS A 80 -0.03 5.58 -19.76
CA LYS A 80 -1.24 6.38 -19.99
C LYS A 80 -2.47 5.51 -20.23
N LYS A 81 -2.38 4.55 -21.16
CA LYS A 81 -3.50 3.67 -21.47
C LYS A 81 -3.87 2.81 -20.27
N LEU A 82 -2.88 2.34 -19.53
CA LEU A 82 -3.11 1.54 -18.34
C LEU A 82 -3.87 2.35 -17.28
N LEU A 83 -3.51 3.62 -17.08
CA LEU A 83 -4.20 4.51 -16.14
C LEU A 83 -5.62 4.87 -16.61
N LEU A 84 -5.86 4.96 -17.91
CA LEU A 84 -7.21 5.14 -18.44
C LEU A 84 -8.07 3.89 -18.21
N VAL A 85 -7.48 2.70 -18.29
CA VAL A 85 -8.15 1.45 -17.91
C VAL A 85 -8.51 1.47 -16.41
N ALA A 86 -7.58 1.90 -15.57
CA ALA A 86 -7.85 2.06 -14.13
C ALA A 86 -9.00 3.03 -13.87
N PHE A 87 -9.04 4.15 -14.58
CA PHE A 87 -10.12 5.14 -14.50
C PHE A 87 -11.47 4.52 -14.83
N ILE A 88 -11.55 3.76 -15.91
CA ILE A 88 -12.79 3.09 -16.35
C ILE A 88 -13.25 2.10 -15.27
N PHE A 89 -12.35 1.28 -14.75
CA PHE A 89 -12.69 0.30 -13.70
C PHE A 89 -13.07 0.96 -12.36
N HIS A 90 -12.40 2.05 -11.98
CA HIS A 90 -12.78 2.81 -10.80
C HIS A 90 -14.20 3.39 -10.94
N LEU A 91 -14.46 4.10 -12.04
CA LEU A 91 -15.75 4.73 -12.27
C LEU A 91 -16.87 3.68 -12.37
N THR A 92 -16.64 2.63 -13.13
CA THR A 92 -17.60 1.52 -13.25
C THR A 92 -17.86 0.86 -11.89
N GLY A 93 -16.80 0.57 -11.12
CA GLY A 93 -16.94 -0.03 -9.81
C GLY A 93 -17.69 0.86 -8.81
N ILE A 94 -17.43 2.17 -8.83
CA ILE A 94 -18.15 3.14 -8.00
C ILE A 94 -19.64 3.15 -8.34
N LEU A 95 -19.98 3.26 -9.62
CA LEU A 95 -21.36 3.28 -10.06
C LEU A 95 -22.09 1.97 -9.77
N LEU A 96 -21.45 0.84 -10.02
CA LEU A 96 -22.02 -0.47 -9.71
C LEU A 96 -22.22 -0.66 -8.17
N THR A 97 -21.37 -0.10 -7.36
CA THR A 97 -21.53 -0.13 -5.90
C THR A 97 -22.73 0.71 -5.46
N VAL A 98 -22.82 1.95 -5.95
CA VAL A 98 -23.90 2.87 -5.60
C VAL A 98 -25.27 2.28 -5.99
N PHE A 99 -25.36 1.62 -7.12
CA PHE A 99 -26.60 1.04 -7.65
C PHE A 99 -26.71 -0.47 -7.42
N ALA A 100 -25.88 -1.05 -6.54
CA ALA A 100 -25.94 -2.48 -6.25
C ALA A 100 -27.28 -2.87 -5.64
N GLY A 101 -27.82 -3.99 -6.08
CA GLY A 101 -29.08 -4.53 -5.60
C GLY A 101 -28.93 -5.74 -4.65
N GLY A 102 -27.69 -6.21 -4.41
CA GLY A 102 -27.45 -7.37 -3.57
C GLY A 102 -26.02 -7.88 -3.64
N TYR A 103 -25.83 -9.13 -3.23
CA TYR A 103 -24.54 -9.79 -3.13
C TYR A 103 -23.71 -9.71 -4.42
N TRP A 104 -24.26 -10.12 -5.55
CA TRP A 104 -23.50 -10.19 -6.82
C TRP A 104 -23.14 -8.81 -7.34
N GLY A 105 -24.00 -7.80 -7.16
CA GLY A 105 -23.67 -6.43 -7.52
C GLY A 105 -22.51 -5.90 -6.70
N LEU A 106 -22.47 -6.16 -5.40
CA LEU A 106 -21.38 -5.78 -4.51
C LEU A 106 -20.11 -6.57 -4.80
N PHE A 107 -20.21 -7.86 -5.11
CA PHE A 107 -19.08 -8.71 -5.48
C PHE A 107 -18.38 -8.16 -6.73
N ILE A 108 -19.13 -7.94 -7.79
CA ILE A 108 -18.60 -7.47 -9.08
C ILE A 108 -18.04 -6.05 -8.93
N SER A 109 -18.75 -5.16 -8.26
CA SER A 109 -18.31 -3.77 -8.09
C SER A 109 -17.03 -3.68 -7.26
N THR A 110 -16.92 -4.45 -6.21
CA THR A 110 -15.71 -4.49 -5.36
C THR A 110 -14.53 -5.10 -6.12
N LEU A 111 -14.77 -6.12 -6.94
CA LEU A 111 -13.74 -6.68 -7.81
C LEU A 111 -13.26 -5.65 -8.82
N CYS A 112 -14.15 -4.91 -9.47
CA CYS A 112 -13.78 -3.83 -10.41
C CYS A 112 -12.90 -2.78 -9.73
N ILE A 113 -13.25 -2.36 -8.52
CA ILE A 113 -12.46 -1.41 -7.75
C ILE A 113 -11.08 -2.01 -7.40
N GLY A 114 -11.03 -3.27 -7.00
CA GLY A 114 -9.78 -3.96 -6.70
C GLY A 114 -8.85 -4.04 -7.91
N ILE A 115 -9.39 -4.36 -9.08
CA ILE A 115 -8.64 -4.36 -10.35
C ILE A 115 -8.12 -2.96 -10.67
N ALA A 116 -8.96 -1.93 -10.53
CA ALA A 116 -8.55 -0.55 -10.74
C ALA A 116 -7.41 -0.14 -9.79
N ASN A 117 -7.52 -0.51 -8.51
CA ASN A 117 -6.51 -0.22 -7.51
C ASN A 117 -5.14 -0.82 -7.87
N GLY A 118 -5.12 -2.08 -8.28
CA GLY A 118 -3.90 -2.75 -8.73
C GLY A 118 -3.34 -2.14 -10.01
N THR A 119 -4.20 -1.74 -10.93
CA THR A 119 -3.81 -1.09 -12.18
C THR A 119 -3.18 0.28 -11.94
N VAL A 120 -3.70 1.06 -10.98
CA VAL A 120 -3.08 2.32 -10.54
C VAL A 120 -1.66 2.08 -10.05
N GLU A 121 -1.46 1.11 -9.17
CA GLU A 121 -0.13 0.76 -8.66
C GLU A 121 0.82 0.36 -9.79
N ALA A 122 0.33 -0.46 -10.72
CA ALA A 122 1.14 -0.98 -11.82
C ALA A 122 1.68 0.13 -12.74
N ALA A 123 0.94 1.22 -12.90
CA ALA A 123 1.34 2.33 -13.76
C ALA A 123 1.98 3.49 -13.00
N CYS A 124 1.47 3.84 -11.82
CA CYS A 124 1.94 5.02 -11.09
C CYS A 124 3.32 4.82 -10.44
N ASN A 125 3.66 3.64 -9.93
CA ASN A 125 4.99 3.40 -9.38
C ASN A 125 6.09 3.60 -10.43
N PRO A 126 6.02 2.97 -11.61
CA PRO A 126 6.99 3.26 -12.67
C PRO A 126 6.96 4.71 -13.15
N LEU A 127 5.77 5.34 -13.19
CA LEU A 127 5.64 6.73 -13.61
C LEU A 127 6.39 7.67 -12.65
N VAL A 128 6.15 7.55 -11.36
CA VAL A 128 6.82 8.38 -10.34
C VAL A 128 8.34 8.16 -10.38
N ALA A 129 8.78 6.90 -10.47
CA ALA A 129 10.19 6.58 -10.57
C ALA A 129 10.84 7.14 -11.84
N THR A 130 10.11 7.18 -12.94
CA THR A 130 10.60 7.70 -14.24
C THR A 130 10.72 9.23 -14.22
N ILE A 131 9.68 9.94 -13.78
CA ILE A 131 9.69 11.41 -13.82
C ILE A 131 10.58 12.03 -12.75
N TYR A 132 10.90 11.30 -11.69
CA TYR A 132 11.80 11.74 -10.62
C TYR A 132 13.00 10.80 -10.47
N ALA A 133 13.66 10.52 -11.58
CA ALA A 133 14.77 9.55 -11.66
C ALA A 133 15.90 9.85 -10.68
N ASP A 134 16.12 11.12 -10.32
CA ASP A 134 17.18 11.55 -9.40
C ASP A 134 16.76 11.49 -7.92
N ASN A 135 15.48 11.23 -7.62
CA ASN A 135 14.97 11.27 -6.25
C ASN A 135 13.82 10.27 -6.04
N LYS A 136 13.99 9.06 -6.53
CA LYS A 136 12.95 8.03 -6.62
C LYS A 136 12.36 7.66 -5.26
N THR A 137 13.19 7.28 -4.31
CA THR A 137 12.73 6.80 -3.00
C THR A 137 11.95 7.87 -2.26
N THR A 138 12.42 9.10 -2.22
CA THR A 138 11.71 10.22 -1.60
C THR A 138 10.36 10.46 -2.27
N LYS A 139 10.33 10.51 -3.59
CA LYS A 139 9.09 10.79 -4.34
C LYS A 139 8.10 9.64 -4.26
N LEU A 140 8.56 8.39 -4.22
CA LEU A 140 7.69 7.23 -3.98
C LEU A 140 7.09 7.28 -2.57
N ASN A 141 7.85 7.72 -1.55
CA ASN A 141 7.30 7.95 -0.22
C ASN A 141 6.23 9.04 -0.21
N HIS A 142 6.47 10.17 -0.89
CA HIS A 142 5.49 11.25 -1.01
C HIS A 142 4.23 10.79 -1.76
N PHE A 143 4.37 10.00 -2.80
CA PHE A 143 3.24 9.40 -3.52
C PHE A 143 2.45 8.46 -2.59
N HIS A 144 3.14 7.55 -1.92
CA HIS A 144 2.51 6.53 -1.08
C HIS A 144 1.98 7.05 0.26
N LEU A 145 2.21 8.33 0.64
CA LEU A 145 1.57 8.90 1.82
C LEU A 145 0.05 9.00 1.67
N TRP A 146 -0.43 9.04 0.43
CA TRP A 146 -1.87 9.13 0.13
C TRP A 146 -2.62 7.83 0.38
N PHE A 147 -1.91 6.71 0.54
CA PHE A 147 -2.56 5.47 0.95
C PHE A 147 -3.03 5.52 2.42
N PRO A 148 -2.18 5.70 3.43
CA PRO A 148 -2.67 5.91 4.79
C PRO A 148 -3.49 7.19 4.91
N GLY A 149 -3.16 8.25 4.18
CA GLY A 149 -3.93 9.50 4.16
C GLY A 149 -5.36 9.30 3.67
N GLY A 150 -5.56 8.54 2.62
CA GLY A 150 -6.89 8.23 2.10
C GLY A 150 -7.70 7.33 3.03
N ILE A 151 -7.08 6.44 3.78
CA ILE A 151 -7.76 5.65 4.80
C ILE A 151 -8.30 6.58 5.90
N VAL A 152 -7.49 7.52 6.39
CA VAL A 152 -7.93 8.51 7.37
C VAL A 152 -9.09 9.35 6.82
N ILE A 153 -8.95 9.88 5.61
CA ILE A 153 -10.01 10.69 4.96
C ILE A 153 -11.28 9.86 4.77
N GLY A 154 -11.16 8.64 4.28
CA GLY A 154 -12.31 7.75 4.02
C GLY A 154 -13.07 7.38 5.29
N THR A 155 -12.36 7.05 6.36
CA THR A 155 -12.98 6.75 7.64
C THR A 155 -13.66 7.98 8.26
N LEU A 156 -13.06 9.17 8.11
CA LEU A 156 -13.68 10.43 8.55
C LEU A 156 -14.92 10.77 7.73
N ILE A 157 -14.91 10.54 6.43
CA ILE A 157 -16.09 10.71 5.57
C ILE A 157 -17.25 9.84 6.09
N VAL A 158 -16.98 8.56 6.32
CA VAL A 158 -18.01 7.64 6.85
C VAL A 158 -18.51 8.11 8.21
N TYR A 159 -17.61 8.46 9.11
CA TYR A 159 -17.98 8.92 10.46
C TYR A 159 -18.89 10.14 10.42
N PHE A 160 -18.48 11.21 9.74
CA PHE A 160 -19.24 12.46 9.75
C PHE A 160 -20.51 12.37 8.92
N LEU A 161 -20.49 11.75 7.76
CA LEU A 161 -21.66 11.65 6.89
C LEU A 161 -22.71 10.69 7.46
N SER A 162 -22.30 9.58 8.04
CA SER A 162 -23.23 8.67 8.72
C SER A 162 -23.88 9.33 9.92
N LYS A 163 -23.14 10.11 10.69
CA LYS A 163 -23.66 10.88 11.81
C LYS A 163 -24.66 11.95 11.37
N ALA A 164 -24.47 12.54 10.19
CA ALA A 164 -25.38 13.50 9.58
C ALA A 164 -26.59 12.85 8.92
N GLY A 165 -26.73 11.53 8.95
CA GLY A 165 -27.83 10.79 8.34
C GLY A 165 -27.70 10.60 6.84
N ILE A 166 -26.52 10.87 6.24
CA ILE A 166 -26.27 10.71 4.81
C ILE A 166 -25.95 9.23 4.54
N GLY A 167 -26.65 8.61 3.60
CA GLY A 167 -26.51 7.20 3.28
C GLY A 167 -25.17 6.83 2.68
N TRP A 168 -24.83 5.54 2.76
CA TRP A 168 -23.55 5.01 2.26
C TRP A 168 -23.38 5.21 0.76
N GLN A 169 -24.47 5.26 -0.02
CA GLN A 169 -24.41 5.46 -1.47
C GLN A 169 -23.75 6.81 -1.82
N VAL A 170 -24.11 7.87 -1.11
CA VAL A 170 -23.48 9.20 -1.30
C VAL A 170 -22.01 9.15 -0.88
N GLN A 171 -21.70 8.48 0.22
CA GLN A 171 -20.34 8.32 0.72
C GLN A 171 -19.44 7.65 -0.33
N VAL A 172 -19.89 6.54 -0.91
CA VAL A 172 -19.19 5.85 -2.00
C VAL A 172 -19.11 6.73 -3.24
N GLY A 173 -20.22 7.41 -3.57
CA GLY A 173 -20.30 8.31 -4.73
C GLY A 173 -19.31 9.46 -4.68
N LEU A 174 -18.90 9.92 -3.50
CA LEU A 174 -17.86 10.95 -3.35
C LEU A 174 -16.51 10.53 -3.94
N MET A 175 -16.22 9.24 -4.03
CA MET A 175 -15.02 8.74 -4.69
C MET A 175 -14.96 9.11 -6.18
N ALA A 176 -16.10 9.38 -6.80
CA ALA A 176 -16.15 9.81 -8.20
C ALA A 176 -15.43 11.14 -8.43
N ILE A 177 -15.38 12.03 -7.44
CA ILE A 177 -14.73 13.34 -7.57
C ILE A 177 -13.23 13.19 -7.87
N PRO A 178 -12.41 12.56 -7.02
CA PRO A 178 -11.00 12.37 -7.36
C PRO A 178 -10.80 11.43 -8.56
N THR A 179 -11.72 10.51 -8.81
CA THR A 179 -11.66 9.62 -9.99
C THR A 179 -11.79 10.42 -11.29
N LEU A 180 -12.79 11.27 -11.39
CA LEU A 180 -12.99 12.13 -12.56
C LEU A 180 -11.82 13.09 -12.74
N LEU A 181 -11.28 13.63 -11.66
CA LEU A 181 -10.13 14.52 -11.72
C LEU A 181 -8.89 13.81 -12.27
N TYR A 182 -8.52 12.63 -11.77
CA TYR A 182 -7.34 11.96 -12.28
C TYR A 182 -7.55 11.47 -13.72
N GLY A 183 -8.74 11.02 -14.06
CA GLY A 183 -9.07 10.63 -15.43
C GLY A 183 -8.93 11.79 -16.42
N TYR A 184 -9.42 12.96 -16.03
CA TYR A 184 -9.26 14.17 -16.83
C TYR A 184 -7.79 14.55 -17.02
N PHE A 185 -7.02 14.64 -15.94
CA PHE A 185 -5.61 14.99 -16.02
C PHE A 185 -4.83 14.00 -16.88
N PHE A 186 -4.99 12.70 -16.63
CA PHE A 186 -4.26 11.70 -17.39
C PHE A 186 -4.66 11.65 -18.88
N SER A 187 -5.89 12.02 -19.22
CA SER A 187 -6.30 12.10 -20.63
C SER A 187 -5.66 13.27 -21.37
N LYS A 188 -5.31 14.35 -20.65
CA LYS A 188 -4.75 15.59 -21.23
C LYS A 188 -3.23 15.63 -21.23
N LEU A 189 -2.57 14.93 -20.30
CA LEU A 189 -1.13 15.00 -20.13
C LEU A 189 -0.42 14.04 -21.07
N ASP A 190 0.77 14.43 -21.50
CA ASP A 190 1.69 13.56 -22.22
C ASP A 190 2.52 12.74 -21.24
N PHE A 191 2.71 11.47 -21.55
CA PHE A 191 3.44 10.54 -20.70
C PHE A 191 4.80 10.21 -21.28
N PRO A 192 5.84 10.10 -20.44
CA PRO A 192 7.09 9.50 -20.86
C PRO A 192 6.90 7.98 -21.06
N VAL A 193 7.86 7.36 -21.74
CA VAL A 193 8.04 5.90 -21.65
C VAL A 193 8.67 5.56 -20.30
N THR A 194 8.58 4.31 -19.87
CA THR A 194 9.24 3.90 -18.62
C THR A 194 10.74 4.09 -18.70
N GLU A 195 11.40 4.27 -17.57
CA GLU A 195 12.83 4.50 -17.48
C GLU A 195 13.65 3.39 -18.18
N ARG A 196 13.25 2.13 -18.02
CA ARG A 196 13.90 1.01 -18.68
C ARG A 196 13.89 1.15 -20.21
N VAL A 197 12.73 1.47 -20.77
CA VAL A 197 12.56 1.67 -22.22
C VAL A 197 13.41 2.88 -22.69
N ALA A 198 13.37 3.98 -21.96
CA ALA A 198 14.14 5.18 -22.27
C ALA A 198 15.66 4.91 -22.23
N SER A 199 16.10 4.04 -21.34
CA SER A 199 17.51 3.66 -21.17
C SER A 199 18.00 2.65 -22.22
N GLY A 200 17.12 2.16 -23.10
CA GLY A 200 17.46 1.20 -24.13
C GLY A 200 17.68 -0.24 -23.66
N ILE A 201 17.30 -0.56 -22.42
CA ILE A 201 17.39 -1.92 -21.89
C ILE A 201 16.35 -2.80 -22.58
N SER A 202 16.80 -3.89 -23.21
CA SER A 202 15.92 -4.80 -23.94
C SER A 202 14.96 -5.55 -23.00
N THR A 203 13.85 -6.02 -23.54
CA THR A 203 12.89 -6.87 -22.81
C THR A 203 13.57 -8.15 -22.30
N SER A 204 14.43 -8.76 -23.11
CA SER A 204 15.20 -9.95 -22.72
C SER A 204 16.11 -9.67 -21.53
N ASP A 205 16.84 -8.55 -21.54
CA ASP A 205 17.73 -8.17 -20.44
C ASP A 205 16.93 -7.84 -19.16
N MET A 206 15.77 -7.23 -19.31
CA MET A 206 14.87 -6.97 -18.19
C MET A 206 14.44 -8.29 -17.53
N TYR A 207 13.99 -9.28 -18.27
CA TYR A 207 13.59 -10.57 -17.72
C TYR A 207 14.76 -11.32 -17.08
N LYS A 208 15.97 -11.22 -17.65
CA LYS A 208 17.19 -11.78 -17.04
C LYS A 208 17.51 -11.09 -15.71
N ALA A 209 17.32 -9.78 -15.63
CA ALA A 209 17.56 -9.02 -14.42
C ALA A 209 16.66 -9.46 -13.25
N LEU A 210 15.47 -10.00 -13.51
CA LEU A 210 14.59 -10.55 -12.48
C LEU A 210 15.19 -11.76 -11.77
N LEU A 211 16.19 -12.41 -12.36
CA LEU A 211 16.91 -13.54 -11.75
C LEU A 211 18.12 -13.09 -10.93
N ASN A 212 18.40 -11.79 -10.88
CA ASN A 212 19.47 -11.26 -10.04
C ASN A 212 19.24 -11.64 -8.58
N PRO A 213 20.27 -12.22 -7.88
CA PRO A 213 20.11 -12.62 -6.49
C PRO A 213 19.65 -11.50 -5.56
N LEU A 214 20.09 -10.26 -5.81
CA LEU A 214 19.65 -9.11 -5.03
C LEU A 214 18.14 -8.85 -5.21
N PHE A 215 17.63 -8.98 -6.44
CA PHE A 215 16.19 -8.82 -6.69
C PHE A 215 15.38 -9.92 -5.99
N LEU A 216 15.84 -11.17 -6.08
CA LEU A 216 15.17 -12.30 -5.40
C LEU A 216 15.17 -12.13 -3.88
N LEU A 217 16.27 -11.63 -3.32
CA LEU A 217 16.34 -11.28 -1.90
C LEU A 217 15.32 -10.20 -1.55
N MET A 218 15.21 -9.16 -2.37
CA MET A 218 14.26 -8.08 -2.12
C MET A 218 12.81 -8.56 -2.20
N ILE A 219 12.48 -9.50 -3.07
CA ILE A 219 11.15 -10.15 -3.12
C ILE A 219 10.86 -10.84 -1.78
N VAL A 220 11.81 -11.62 -1.26
CA VAL A 220 11.64 -12.32 0.04
C VAL A 220 11.48 -11.31 1.18
N LEU A 221 12.30 -10.27 1.21
CA LEU A 221 12.20 -9.22 2.23
C LEU A 221 10.89 -8.44 2.10
N MET A 222 10.37 -8.27 0.89
CA MET A 222 9.06 -7.65 0.66
C MET A 222 7.92 -8.47 1.26
N PHE A 223 7.99 -9.79 1.27
CA PHE A 223 7.03 -10.61 2.01
C PHE A 223 6.97 -10.17 3.48
N GLY A 224 8.12 -10.06 4.12
CA GLY A 224 8.22 -9.70 5.53
C GLY A 224 7.77 -8.27 5.83
N THR A 225 8.22 -7.29 5.02
CA THR A 225 7.84 -5.89 5.23
C THR A 225 6.35 -5.66 5.00
N ALA A 226 5.78 -6.26 3.97
CA ALA A 226 4.36 -6.14 3.67
C ALA A 226 3.49 -6.78 4.76
N ILE A 227 3.86 -7.96 5.24
CA ILE A 227 3.16 -8.62 6.35
C ILE A 227 3.22 -7.76 7.60
N THR A 228 4.40 -7.27 7.97
CA THR A 228 4.58 -6.44 9.18
C THR A 228 3.71 -5.19 9.12
N GLU A 229 3.70 -4.49 8.01
CA GLU A 229 2.94 -3.25 7.84
C GLU A 229 1.44 -3.51 7.69
N LEU A 230 1.06 -4.31 6.69
CA LEU A 230 -0.34 -4.39 6.23
C LEU A 230 -1.17 -5.37 7.04
N PHE A 231 -0.61 -6.51 7.44
CA PHE A 231 -1.33 -7.44 8.30
C PHE A 231 -1.64 -6.80 9.65
N THR A 232 -0.64 -6.23 10.31
CA THR A 232 -0.83 -5.59 11.61
C THR A 232 -1.79 -4.42 11.52
N GLY A 233 -1.66 -3.56 10.49
CA GLY A 233 -2.56 -2.43 10.30
C GLY A 233 -4.01 -2.83 10.13
N GLN A 234 -4.29 -3.96 9.47
CA GLN A 234 -5.66 -4.43 9.28
C GLN A 234 -6.23 -5.18 10.47
N TRP A 235 -5.37 -5.86 11.22
CA TRP A 235 -5.81 -6.73 12.32
C TRP A 235 -5.71 -6.08 13.69
N ILE A 236 -5.11 -4.91 13.80
CA ILE A 236 -4.89 -4.23 15.09
C ILE A 236 -6.20 -4.03 15.88
N ASP A 237 -7.27 -3.66 15.20
CA ASP A 237 -8.60 -3.49 15.83
C ASP A 237 -9.12 -4.82 16.36
N VAL A 238 -9.06 -5.88 15.55
CA VAL A 238 -9.53 -7.22 15.94
C VAL A 238 -8.71 -7.77 17.12
N LEU A 239 -7.38 -7.64 17.04
CA LEU A 239 -6.48 -8.24 18.03
C LEU A 239 -6.47 -7.50 19.35
N LEU A 240 -6.68 -6.19 19.34
CA LEU A 240 -6.55 -5.35 20.53
C LEU A 240 -7.86 -4.82 21.10
N LYS A 241 -9.01 -5.08 20.47
CA LYS A 241 -10.30 -4.56 20.96
C LYS A 241 -10.65 -5.04 22.38
N ASN A 242 -10.18 -6.22 22.81
CA ASN A 242 -10.37 -6.75 24.15
C ASN A 242 -9.27 -6.31 25.13
N VAL A 243 -8.24 -5.64 24.64
CA VAL A 243 -7.13 -5.12 25.42
C VAL A 243 -7.28 -3.61 25.64
N SER A 244 -7.89 -2.93 24.69
CA SER A 244 -8.17 -1.50 24.75
C SER A 244 -9.53 -1.18 24.14
N ASP A 245 -10.31 -0.32 24.80
CA ASP A 245 -11.57 0.21 24.28
C ASP A 245 -11.35 1.17 23.09
N ASN A 246 -10.11 1.60 22.85
CA ASN A 246 -9.73 2.57 21.85
C ASN A 246 -8.88 1.97 20.73
N ALA A 247 -9.09 0.70 20.38
CA ALA A 247 -8.27 0.02 19.34
C ALA A 247 -8.36 0.72 17.97
N LEU A 248 -9.53 1.25 17.60
CA LEU A 248 -9.68 2.04 16.37
C LEU A 248 -8.84 3.32 16.41
N LEU A 249 -8.72 3.95 17.58
CA LEU A 249 -7.87 5.12 17.76
C LEU A 249 -6.37 4.76 17.61
N LEU A 250 -5.97 3.56 18.02
CA LEU A 250 -4.61 3.06 17.79
C LEU A 250 -4.29 2.99 16.29
N LEU A 251 -5.20 2.48 15.50
CA LEU A 251 -5.05 2.43 14.04
C LEU A 251 -4.97 3.85 13.44
N THR A 252 -5.81 4.77 13.92
CA THR A 252 -5.82 6.16 13.46
C THR A 252 -4.48 6.86 13.76
N ILE A 253 -3.92 6.63 14.94
CA ILE A 253 -2.62 7.16 15.33
C ILE A 253 -1.52 6.57 14.44
N GLU A 254 -1.51 5.27 14.25
CA GLU A 254 -0.54 4.59 13.40
C GLU A 254 -0.57 5.14 11.97
N THR A 255 -1.74 5.19 11.35
CA THR A 255 -1.88 5.69 9.97
C THR A 255 -1.56 7.17 9.85
N GLY A 256 -1.95 7.98 10.83
CA GLY A 256 -1.61 9.42 10.87
C GLY A 256 -0.10 9.64 10.94
N ILE A 257 0.61 8.88 11.72
CA ILE A 257 2.07 8.92 11.82
C ILE A 257 2.71 8.50 10.50
N MET A 258 2.16 7.51 9.81
CA MET A 258 2.65 7.10 8.49
C MET A 258 2.54 8.24 7.46
N VAL A 259 1.45 9.01 7.48
CA VAL A 259 1.29 10.18 6.60
C VAL A 259 2.39 11.20 6.87
N ILE A 260 2.56 11.56 8.14
CA ILE A 260 3.57 12.55 8.54
C ILE A 260 4.97 12.04 8.21
N GLY A 261 5.29 10.80 8.53
CA GLY A 261 6.60 10.20 8.28
C GLY A 261 6.94 10.17 6.80
N ARG A 262 6.01 9.73 5.95
CA ARG A 262 6.21 9.70 4.50
C ARG A 262 6.35 11.10 3.91
N GLY A 263 5.66 12.08 4.46
CA GLY A 263 5.82 13.49 4.09
C GLY A 263 7.20 14.04 4.42
N LEU A 264 7.83 13.55 5.48
CA LEU A 264 9.17 13.94 5.93
C LEU A 264 10.28 13.02 5.38
N ALA A 265 9.99 12.25 4.33
CA ALA A 265 10.92 11.24 3.81
C ALA A 265 12.23 11.84 3.28
N GLU A 266 12.20 13.05 2.71
CA GLU A 266 13.38 13.62 2.07
C GLU A 266 14.61 13.70 3.00
N PRO A 267 14.55 14.38 4.16
CA PRO A 267 15.71 14.43 5.04
C PRO A 267 16.07 13.05 5.62
N VAL A 268 15.10 12.19 5.87
CA VAL A 268 15.32 10.86 6.47
C VAL A 268 16.06 9.95 5.48
N VAL A 269 15.58 9.85 4.25
CA VAL A 269 16.18 9.00 3.21
C VAL A 269 17.57 9.49 2.84
N HIS A 270 17.76 10.80 2.69
CA HIS A 270 19.05 11.38 2.33
C HIS A 270 20.10 11.20 3.45
N ARG A 271 19.68 11.26 4.71
CA ARG A 271 20.60 11.09 5.85
C ARG A 271 21.00 9.62 6.07
N PHE A 272 20.04 8.70 6.02
CA PHE A 272 20.26 7.31 6.44
C PHE A 272 20.46 6.34 5.26
N SER A 273 20.26 6.76 4.03
CA SER A 273 20.13 5.93 2.83
C SER A 273 18.90 5.01 2.87
N PRO A 274 18.43 4.50 1.73
CA PRO A 274 17.28 3.58 1.73
C PRO A 274 17.47 2.34 2.62
N THR A 275 18.66 1.71 2.57
CA THR A 275 18.93 0.53 3.40
C THR A 275 19.01 0.84 4.89
N GLY A 276 19.57 2.00 5.25
CA GLY A 276 19.58 2.48 6.64
C GLY A 276 18.18 2.75 7.16
N VAL A 277 17.34 3.36 6.33
CA VAL A 277 15.92 3.60 6.66
C VAL A 277 15.19 2.28 6.88
N LEU A 278 15.38 1.29 6.01
CA LEU A 278 14.75 -0.03 6.15
C LEU A 278 15.19 -0.74 7.44
N PHE A 279 16.47 -0.65 7.79
CA PHE A 279 16.97 -1.20 9.04
C PHE A 279 16.30 -0.54 10.26
N LEU A 280 16.29 0.79 10.32
CA LEU A 280 15.65 1.52 11.42
C LEU A 280 14.16 1.23 11.50
N SER A 281 13.51 1.14 10.34
CA SER A 281 12.08 0.79 10.24
C SER A 281 11.79 -0.59 10.82
N ALA A 282 12.63 -1.57 10.52
CA ALA A 282 12.47 -2.92 11.04
C ALA A 282 12.64 -2.96 12.57
N VAL A 283 13.65 -2.28 13.09
CA VAL A 283 13.89 -2.20 14.54
C VAL A 283 12.72 -1.53 15.27
N LEU A 284 12.27 -0.38 14.78
CA LEU A 284 11.14 0.34 15.37
C LEU A 284 9.84 -0.45 15.29
N SER A 285 9.60 -1.13 14.16
CA SER A 285 8.44 -2.01 14.02
C SER A 285 8.45 -3.15 15.03
N ALA A 286 9.61 -3.77 15.25
CA ALA A 286 9.78 -4.81 16.24
C ALA A 286 9.51 -4.28 17.67
N VAL A 287 10.04 -3.12 18.01
CA VAL A 287 9.82 -2.48 19.32
C VAL A 287 8.34 -2.16 19.52
N GLY A 288 7.69 -1.58 18.51
CA GLY A 288 6.25 -1.25 18.57
C GLY A 288 5.37 -2.48 18.74
N LEU A 289 5.64 -3.55 17.97
CA LEU A 289 4.92 -4.82 18.12
C LEU A 289 5.15 -5.46 19.48
N TYR A 290 6.36 -5.42 19.97
CA TYR A 290 6.68 -5.92 21.32
C TYR A 290 5.86 -5.19 22.40
N ILE A 291 5.82 -3.86 22.34
CA ILE A 291 5.04 -3.06 23.29
C ILE A 291 3.56 -3.44 23.22
N MET A 292 2.97 -3.48 22.02
CA MET A 292 1.55 -3.79 21.83
C MET A 292 1.21 -5.23 22.24
N GLY A 293 2.14 -6.16 22.07
CA GLY A 293 1.95 -7.55 22.43
C GLY A 293 2.12 -7.87 23.92
N HIS A 294 2.68 -6.95 24.71
CA HIS A 294 3.03 -7.20 26.12
C HIS A 294 2.45 -6.19 27.10
N THR A 295 1.74 -5.18 26.64
CA THR A 295 1.19 -4.12 27.48
C THR A 295 -0.32 -3.96 27.30
N THR A 296 -0.94 -3.22 28.20
CA THR A 296 -2.37 -2.91 28.18
C THR A 296 -2.56 -1.42 28.48
N GLY A 297 -3.77 -0.92 28.22
CA GLY A 297 -4.14 0.46 28.54
C GLY A 297 -3.39 1.49 27.70
N ASN A 298 -2.99 2.58 28.32
CA ASN A 298 -2.39 3.73 27.61
C ASN A 298 -1.01 3.44 27.01
N THR A 299 -0.30 2.44 27.52
CA THR A 299 1.01 2.05 26.97
C THR A 299 0.89 1.50 25.55
N LEU A 300 -0.28 0.96 25.17
CA LEU A 300 -0.56 0.55 23.78
C LEU A 300 -0.44 1.71 22.81
N PHE A 301 -0.76 2.93 23.21
CA PHE A 301 -0.62 4.12 22.34
C PHE A 301 0.85 4.41 22.03
N ILE A 302 1.74 4.21 23.00
CA ILE A 302 3.18 4.32 22.77
C ILE A 302 3.63 3.28 21.76
N GLY A 303 3.16 2.05 21.89
CA GLY A 303 3.42 0.97 20.93
C GLY A 303 2.93 1.30 19.53
N ALA A 304 1.72 1.85 19.40
CA ALA A 304 1.17 2.25 18.12
C ALA A 304 1.96 3.39 17.46
N VAL A 305 2.42 4.37 18.24
CA VAL A 305 3.28 5.47 17.74
C VAL A 305 4.60 4.92 17.22
N VAL A 306 5.30 4.11 18.02
CA VAL A 306 6.57 3.52 17.64
C VAL A 306 6.43 2.60 16.43
N PHE A 307 5.38 1.80 16.40
CA PHE A 307 5.07 0.91 15.27
C PHE A 307 4.79 1.71 13.99
N GLY A 308 3.96 2.76 14.07
CA GLY A 308 3.68 3.63 12.94
C GLY A 308 4.93 4.30 12.38
N MET A 309 5.83 4.76 13.25
CA MET A 309 7.14 5.29 12.84
C MET A 309 8.00 4.22 12.15
N GLY A 310 7.91 2.99 12.63
CA GLY A 310 8.65 1.87 12.04
C GLY A 310 8.16 1.52 10.65
N VAL A 311 6.86 1.24 10.49
CA VAL A 311 6.31 0.72 9.22
C VAL A 311 6.13 1.79 8.15
N CYS A 312 6.16 3.07 8.49
CA CYS A 312 5.83 4.14 7.56
C CYS A 312 6.69 4.15 6.30
N TYR A 313 7.94 3.72 6.37
CA TYR A 313 8.86 3.74 5.24
C TYR A 313 9.01 2.40 4.50
N PHE A 314 8.36 1.33 4.94
CA PHE A 314 8.60 0.01 4.35
C PHE A 314 8.23 -0.07 2.88
N TRP A 315 6.96 0.06 2.56
CA TRP A 315 6.48 -0.16 1.20
C TRP A 315 7.16 0.73 0.16
N PRO A 316 7.13 2.05 0.30
CA PRO A 316 7.71 2.91 -0.73
C PRO A 316 9.23 2.85 -0.78
N THR A 317 9.92 2.62 0.34
CA THR A 317 11.38 2.54 0.36
C THR A 317 11.88 1.22 -0.24
N MET A 318 11.15 0.12 -0.06
CA MET A 318 11.43 -1.14 -0.76
C MET A 318 11.35 -0.97 -2.27
N LEU A 319 10.29 -0.32 -2.77
CA LEU A 319 10.14 0.00 -4.18
C LEU A 319 11.25 0.95 -4.67
N GLY A 320 11.55 1.97 -3.88
CA GLY A 320 12.60 2.94 -4.19
C GLY A 320 13.97 2.27 -4.29
N PHE A 321 14.32 1.39 -3.37
CA PHE A 321 15.57 0.64 -3.41
C PHE A 321 15.70 -0.17 -4.70
N VAL A 322 14.68 -0.92 -5.07
CA VAL A 322 14.68 -1.73 -6.30
C VAL A 322 14.80 -0.83 -7.53
N SER A 323 14.06 0.27 -7.59
CA SER A 323 14.12 1.20 -8.71
C SER A 323 15.48 1.90 -8.84
N GLU A 324 16.14 2.20 -7.72
CA GLU A 324 17.45 2.85 -7.72
C GLU A 324 18.60 1.90 -8.01
N ASN A 325 18.58 0.69 -7.47
CA ASN A 325 19.70 -0.27 -7.52
C ASN A 325 19.53 -1.36 -8.56
N LEU A 326 18.31 -1.61 -9.03
CA LEU A 326 17.97 -2.62 -10.02
C LEU A 326 17.06 -2.04 -11.12
N PRO A 327 17.43 -0.88 -11.72
CA PRO A 327 16.58 -0.21 -12.70
C PRO A 327 16.30 -1.05 -13.94
N GLU A 328 17.20 -2.00 -14.27
CA GLU A 328 17.04 -2.93 -15.37
C GLU A 328 15.86 -3.88 -15.20
N THR A 329 15.34 -4.09 -13.98
CA THR A 329 14.12 -4.87 -13.76
C THR A 329 12.87 -4.13 -14.22
N GLY A 330 12.96 -2.82 -14.41
CA GLY A 330 11.91 -1.99 -15.00
C GLY A 330 10.61 -1.96 -14.20
N ALA A 331 9.54 -1.65 -14.89
CA ALA A 331 8.20 -1.66 -14.30
C ALA A 331 7.78 -3.05 -13.82
N VAL A 332 8.22 -4.10 -14.50
CA VAL A 332 7.94 -5.49 -14.09
C VAL A 332 8.53 -5.75 -12.70
N GLY A 333 9.76 -5.32 -12.44
CA GLY A 333 10.40 -5.49 -11.12
C GLY A 333 9.61 -4.83 -10.00
N LEU A 334 9.22 -3.56 -10.17
CA LEU A 334 8.40 -2.83 -9.19
C LEU A 334 7.06 -3.51 -8.95
N ASN A 335 6.41 -3.99 -10.01
CA ASN A 335 5.09 -4.58 -9.91
C ASN A 335 5.12 -5.99 -9.35
N LEU A 336 6.18 -6.75 -9.60
CA LEU A 336 6.39 -8.04 -8.93
C LEU A 336 6.64 -7.85 -7.43
N MET A 337 7.36 -6.81 -7.03
CA MET A 337 7.51 -6.45 -5.62
C MET A 337 6.15 -6.19 -4.97
N GLY A 338 5.33 -5.34 -5.57
CA GLY A 338 3.99 -5.04 -5.07
C GLY A 338 3.07 -6.25 -5.02
N GLY A 339 3.05 -7.04 -6.08
CA GLY A 339 2.26 -8.27 -6.15
C GLY A 339 2.70 -9.31 -5.11
N ALA A 340 4.00 -9.50 -4.94
CA ALA A 340 4.57 -10.40 -3.94
C ALA A 340 4.18 -9.98 -2.51
N GLY A 341 4.27 -8.69 -2.22
CA GLY A 341 3.89 -8.15 -0.91
C GLY A 341 2.42 -8.41 -0.59
N MET A 342 1.53 -8.08 -1.51
CA MET A 342 0.08 -8.30 -1.31
C MET A 342 -0.28 -9.78 -1.24
N PHE A 343 0.36 -10.62 -2.04
CA PHE A 343 0.19 -12.07 -1.96
C PHE A 343 0.59 -12.61 -0.59
N ALA A 344 1.75 -12.19 -0.09
CA ALA A 344 2.25 -12.62 1.23
C ALA A 344 1.28 -12.21 2.35
N VAL A 345 0.76 -10.98 2.30
CA VAL A 345 -0.23 -10.50 3.28
C VAL A 345 -1.49 -11.36 3.24
N SER A 346 -1.99 -11.68 2.05
CA SER A 346 -3.20 -12.49 1.88
C SER A 346 -3.03 -13.90 2.47
N VAL A 347 -1.90 -14.55 2.19
CA VAL A 347 -1.57 -15.87 2.74
C VAL A 347 -1.43 -15.81 4.26
N TYR A 348 -0.71 -14.82 4.76
CA TYR A 348 -0.49 -14.66 6.19
C TYR A 348 -1.80 -14.40 6.96
N MET A 349 -2.71 -13.61 6.37
CA MET A 349 -4.04 -13.37 6.96
C MET A 349 -4.83 -14.67 7.13
N ILE A 350 -4.79 -15.56 6.16
CA ILE A 350 -5.48 -16.85 6.23
C ILE A 350 -4.91 -17.69 7.38
N PHE A 351 -3.58 -17.84 7.42
CA PHE A 351 -2.92 -18.62 8.47
C PHE A 351 -3.11 -18.03 9.86
N MET A 352 -3.01 -16.73 10.00
CA MET A 352 -3.16 -16.07 11.30
C MET A 352 -4.63 -16.00 11.75
N GLY A 353 -5.55 -15.92 10.81
CA GLY A 353 -6.99 -16.04 11.12
C GLY A 353 -7.32 -17.40 11.72
N ASP A 354 -6.85 -18.46 11.11
CA ASP A 354 -7.01 -19.82 11.64
C ASP A 354 -6.30 -20.00 12.98
N HIS A 355 -5.08 -19.49 13.09
CA HIS A 355 -4.32 -19.54 14.34
C HIS A 355 -5.03 -18.80 15.48
N TYR A 356 -5.55 -17.61 15.21
CA TYR A 356 -6.33 -16.83 16.17
C TYR A 356 -7.58 -17.59 16.62
N ALA A 357 -8.30 -18.21 15.69
CA ALA A 357 -9.46 -19.05 16.01
C ALA A 357 -9.09 -20.25 16.90
N GLN A 358 -7.97 -20.92 16.62
CA GLN A 358 -7.46 -22.01 17.42
C GLN A 358 -7.07 -21.56 18.83
N LEU A 359 -6.44 -20.40 18.96
CA LEU A 359 -6.10 -19.82 20.26
C LEU A 359 -7.33 -19.46 21.08
N GLN A 360 -8.40 -18.95 20.45
CA GLN A 360 -9.65 -18.70 21.10
C GLN A 360 -10.40 -19.99 21.53
N ALA A 361 -10.28 -21.06 20.75
CA ALA A 361 -10.85 -22.37 21.08
C ALA A 361 -10.10 -23.07 22.21
N SER A 362 -8.81 -22.70 22.45
CA SER A 362 -8.06 -23.12 23.61
C SER A 362 -8.49 -22.30 24.85
N SER A 363 -7.90 -22.57 26.01
CA SER A 363 -8.25 -21.86 27.25
C SER A 363 -7.81 -20.39 27.32
N LEU A 364 -7.28 -19.79 26.22
CA LEU A 364 -6.86 -18.39 26.17
C LEU A 364 -8.05 -17.46 26.05
N THR A 365 -7.98 -16.33 26.75
CA THR A 365 -8.94 -15.25 26.57
C THR A 365 -8.75 -14.59 25.19
N PRO A 366 -9.77 -13.90 24.63
CA PRO A 366 -9.59 -13.17 23.37
C PRO A 366 -8.43 -12.16 23.40
N ALA A 367 -8.21 -11.48 24.53
CA ALA A 367 -7.09 -10.55 24.67
C ALA A 367 -5.74 -11.27 24.59
N GLU A 368 -5.59 -12.40 25.29
CA GLU A 368 -4.37 -13.22 25.22
C GLU A 368 -4.14 -13.78 23.82
N ALA A 369 -5.18 -14.24 23.14
CA ALA A 369 -5.10 -14.73 21.77
C ALA A 369 -4.63 -13.63 20.80
N GLY A 370 -5.18 -12.42 20.91
CA GLY A 370 -4.80 -11.29 20.10
C GLY A 370 -3.33 -10.90 20.29
N GLN A 371 -2.89 -10.81 21.54
CA GLN A 371 -1.51 -10.49 21.84
C GLN A 371 -0.54 -11.62 21.43
N ALA A 372 -0.97 -12.88 21.50
CA ALA A 372 -0.17 -14.02 21.02
C ALA A 372 0.06 -13.95 19.50
N VAL A 373 -0.93 -13.52 18.73
CA VAL A 373 -0.77 -13.31 17.26
C VAL A 373 0.22 -12.18 16.99
N LEU A 374 0.15 -11.08 17.74
CA LEU A 374 1.13 -9.99 17.60
C LEU A 374 2.55 -10.45 17.95
N ASN A 375 2.71 -11.28 18.98
CA ASN A 375 4.02 -11.82 19.35
C ASN A 375 4.58 -12.79 18.32
N THR A 376 3.73 -13.57 17.66
CA THR A 376 4.14 -14.41 16.53
C THR A 376 4.60 -13.53 15.36
N THR A 377 3.87 -12.49 15.05
CA THR A 377 4.21 -11.55 13.98
C THR A 377 5.50 -10.79 14.27
N LEU A 378 5.82 -10.53 15.54
CA LEU A 378 7.05 -9.87 15.98
C LEU A 378 8.32 -10.56 15.45
N MET A 379 8.29 -11.86 15.25
CA MET A 379 9.45 -12.60 14.71
C MET A 379 9.87 -12.09 13.33
N ILE A 380 8.93 -11.57 12.54
CA ILE A 380 9.19 -11.08 11.19
C ILE A 380 10.06 -9.82 11.20
N PRO A 381 9.69 -8.72 11.87
CA PRO A 381 10.56 -7.53 11.91
C PRO A 381 11.88 -7.77 12.64
N ILE A 382 11.97 -8.71 13.57
CA ILE A 382 13.24 -9.11 14.17
C ILE A 382 14.16 -9.71 13.09
N PHE A 383 13.66 -10.64 12.28
CA PHE A 383 14.40 -11.21 11.16
C PHE A 383 14.79 -10.12 10.15
N LEU A 384 13.85 -9.22 9.81
CA LEU A 384 14.10 -8.12 8.90
C LEU A 384 15.19 -7.18 9.41
N SER A 385 15.25 -6.93 10.71
CA SER A 385 16.30 -6.08 11.32
C SER A 385 17.68 -6.65 11.03
N VAL A 386 17.86 -7.96 11.19
CA VAL A 386 19.12 -8.64 10.89
C VAL A 386 19.42 -8.59 9.38
N ALA A 387 18.44 -8.90 8.56
CA ALA A 387 18.59 -8.92 7.09
C ALA A 387 18.92 -7.54 6.55
N PHE A 388 18.25 -6.49 7.01
CA PHE A 388 18.53 -5.12 6.56
C PHE A 388 19.84 -4.57 7.11
N ALA A 389 20.27 -4.99 8.30
CA ALA A 389 21.61 -4.68 8.77
C ALA A 389 22.67 -5.25 7.83
N GLY A 390 22.51 -6.51 7.42
CA GLY A 390 23.39 -7.14 6.44
C GLY A 390 23.37 -6.45 5.09
N LEU A 391 22.18 -6.10 4.61
CA LEU A 391 22.01 -5.39 3.33
C LEU A 391 22.65 -4.00 3.38
N PHE A 392 22.49 -3.28 4.48
CA PHE A 392 23.12 -1.97 4.67
C PHE A 392 24.64 -2.06 4.58
N VAL A 393 25.25 -3.03 5.28
CA VAL A 393 26.70 -3.26 5.26
C VAL A 393 27.16 -3.64 3.85
N TYR A 394 26.44 -4.53 3.18
CA TYR A 394 26.75 -4.96 1.81
C TYR A 394 26.72 -3.77 0.83
N MET A 395 25.67 -2.96 0.85
CA MET A 395 25.54 -1.82 -0.05
C MET A 395 26.58 -0.74 0.23
N ARG A 396 26.91 -0.50 1.49
CA ARG A 396 27.98 0.44 1.86
C ARG A 396 29.35 -0.03 1.39
N SER A 397 29.64 -1.32 1.52
CA SER A 397 30.87 -1.93 1.01
C SER A 397 30.97 -1.86 -0.51
N LYS A 398 29.88 -2.17 -1.21
CA LYS A 398 29.79 -2.10 -2.67
C LYS A 398 30.04 -0.67 -3.19
N ASN A 399 29.45 0.35 -2.54
CA ASN A 399 29.63 1.75 -2.92
C ASN A 399 31.06 2.23 -2.68
N LYS A 400 31.73 1.77 -1.62
CA LYS A 400 33.14 2.07 -1.37
C LYS A 400 34.05 1.44 -2.43
N SER A 401 33.75 0.24 -2.90
CA SER A 401 34.53 -0.45 -3.93
C SER A 401 34.37 0.21 -5.31
N ALA A 402 33.24 0.88 -5.58
CA ALA A 402 32.98 1.60 -6.82
C ALA A 402 33.61 3.01 -6.84
N ALA A 403 33.97 3.56 -5.68
CA ALA A 403 34.66 4.84 -5.55
C ALA A 403 36.18 4.64 -5.62
#